data_4bc969a5d47b9b7e02984bd9ba4857c7
#
_entry.id   4bc969a5d47b9b7e02984bd9ba4857c7
#
_cell.length_a   1.000
_cell.length_b   1.000
_cell.length_c   1.000
_cell.angle_alpha   90.00
_cell.angle_beta   90.00
_cell.angle_gamma   90.00
#
_symmetry.space_group_name_H-M   'P 1'
#
loop_
_entity.id
_entity.type
_entity.pdbx_description
1 polymer ?
#
loop_
_entity_poly.entity_id
_entity_poly.type
_entity_poly.pdbx_seq_one_letter_code
_entity_poly.pdbx_strand_id
1 'polypeptide(L)'
;MLPREIVVSDDASTDNTVALVQETITRCGMADTIHLTVLRNDPPLGVTRNFEQAIEATRCPLIALCDQDDVWHAGRLARMVSPFRQRADLLLLHSDARLVDDALAPLGSTLFHALEVKPSELVAIQAGAAFEIFLRRNLVTGATTVFRRSLLGAALPFPAEWVHDEWLAAIASATGRMDVLVEPLIDYRQHASNQIGVRKPTLADKIVKAVAPRGDKHRKRLGRAEALLQRLTLLGGAVPDSHLQAQLGKVAHQRFRADLPANRRARIPSVLAEALRGRYERFDRGLQSVAQDLLERG
;
A
#
# COMPACT_ATOMS: atom_id res chain seq x y z
N MET A 1 7.83 -13.74 -20.02
CA MET A 1 8.07 -12.31 -20.35
C MET A 1 9.18 -11.82 -19.44
N LEU A 2 10.20 -11.16 -20.00
CA LEU A 2 11.27 -10.51 -19.24
C LEU A 2 11.00 -9.00 -19.17
N PRO A 3 11.46 -8.31 -18.10
CA PRO A 3 11.47 -6.85 -18.07
C PRO A 3 12.47 -6.31 -19.10
N ARG A 4 12.24 -5.12 -19.61
CA ARG A 4 13.23 -4.42 -20.47
C ARG A 4 14.24 -3.61 -19.67
N GLU A 5 13.87 -3.28 -18.42
CA GLU A 5 14.62 -2.42 -17.53
C GLU A 5 14.53 -2.97 -16.12
N ILE A 6 15.64 -2.95 -15.40
CA ILE A 6 15.71 -3.16 -13.95
C ILE A 6 16.40 -1.96 -13.35
N VAL A 7 15.76 -1.31 -12.38
CA VAL A 7 16.35 -0.24 -11.58
C VAL A 7 16.52 -0.76 -10.16
N VAL A 8 17.75 -0.79 -9.70
CA VAL A 8 18.11 -1.14 -8.32
C VAL A 8 18.49 0.14 -7.59
N SER A 9 17.79 0.47 -6.52
CA SER A 9 18.14 1.56 -5.64
C SER A 9 18.65 0.98 -4.33
N ASP A 10 19.96 0.98 -4.16
CA ASP A 10 20.68 0.41 -3.03
C ASP A 10 20.78 1.44 -1.90
N ASP A 11 20.11 1.17 -0.79
CA ASP A 11 19.99 2.10 0.35
C ASP A 11 21.07 1.84 1.41
N ALA A 12 22.33 1.93 0.99
CA ALA A 12 23.53 1.70 1.79
C ALA A 12 23.71 0.24 2.27
N SER A 13 23.49 -0.75 1.38
CA SER A 13 23.77 -2.14 1.68
C SER A 13 25.26 -2.35 2.02
N THR A 14 25.52 -3.13 3.05
CA THR A 14 26.88 -3.48 3.50
C THR A 14 27.36 -4.84 2.99
N ASP A 15 26.51 -5.53 2.22
CA ASP A 15 26.77 -6.83 1.63
C ASP A 15 27.02 -6.75 0.10
N ASN A 16 27.05 -7.90 -0.56
CA ASN A 16 27.29 -8.00 -2.00
C ASN A 16 26.02 -7.87 -2.86
N THR A 17 24.94 -7.27 -2.35
CA THR A 17 23.65 -7.18 -3.04
C THR A 17 23.78 -6.69 -4.49
N VAL A 18 24.43 -5.57 -4.73
CA VAL A 18 24.58 -5.00 -6.07
C VAL A 18 25.43 -5.88 -7.00
N ALA A 19 26.53 -6.43 -6.49
CA ALA A 19 27.39 -7.33 -7.25
C ALA A 19 26.61 -8.59 -7.67
N LEU A 20 25.84 -9.17 -6.75
CA LEU A 20 25.00 -10.34 -7.02
C LEU A 20 23.96 -10.09 -8.13
N VAL A 21 23.33 -8.90 -8.15
CA VAL A 21 22.38 -8.54 -9.21
C VAL A 21 23.11 -8.48 -10.58
N GLN A 22 24.26 -7.81 -10.66
CA GLN A 22 25.04 -7.67 -11.87
C GLN A 22 25.55 -9.03 -12.42
N GLU A 23 26.09 -9.84 -11.53
CA GLU A 23 26.54 -11.19 -11.84
C GLU A 23 25.40 -12.09 -12.34
N THR A 24 24.23 -11.98 -11.70
CA THR A 24 23.05 -12.77 -12.08
C THR A 24 22.57 -12.41 -13.47
N ILE A 25 22.46 -11.12 -13.81
CA ILE A 25 22.07 -10.66 -15.15
C ILE A 25 23.07 -11.18 -16.21
N THR A 26 24.36 -11.09 -15.92
CA THR A 26 25.41 -11.58 -16.83
C THR A 26 25.34 -13.11 -16.98
N ARG A 27 25.26 -13.85 -15.90
CA ARG A 27 25.18 -15.32 -15.88
C ARG A 27 23.96 -15.86 -16.61
N CYS A 28 22.83 -15.13 -16.56
CA CYS A 28 21.61 -15.51 -17.27
C CYS A 28 21.62 -15.09 -18.75
N GLY A 29 22.68 -14.50 -19.26
CA GLY A 29 22.78 -14.02 -20.65
C GLY A 29 21.81 -12.88 -20.98
N MET A 30 21.43 -12.09 -19.97
CA MET A 30 20.42 -11.03 -20.13
C MET A 30 21.03 -9.62 -20.26
N ALA A 31 22.34 -9.49 -20.22
CA ALA A 31 23.04 -8.20 -20.23
C ALA A 31 22.73 -7.34 -21.48
N ASP A 32 22.52 -7.97 -22.65
CA ASP A 32 22.19 -7.27 -23.89
C ASP A 32 20.68 -7.00 -24.05
N THR A 33 19.84 -7.59 -23.21
CA THR A 33 18.36 -7.51 -23.32
C THR A 33 17.70 -6.69 -22.23
N ILE A 34 18.35 -6.56 -21.09
CA ILE A 34 17.84 -5.84 -19.91
C ILE A 34 18.74 -4.63 -19.63
N HIS A 35 18.16 -3.45 -19.64
CA HIS A 35 18.88 -2.25 -19.20
C HIS A 35 18.89 -2.22 -17.65
N LEU A 36 20.07 -2.39 -17.06
CA LEU A 36 20.26 -2.28 -15.61
C LEU A 36 20.72 -0.88 -15.24
N THR A 37 19.99 -0.23 -14.33
CA THR A 37 20.39 0.99 -13.65
C THR A 37 20.59 0.70 -12.17
N VAL A 38 21.73 1.09 -11.60
CA VAL A 38 22.04 0.97 -10.18
C VAL A 38 22.22 2.36 -9.60
N LEU A 39 21.40 2.69 -8.63
CA LEU A 39 21.51 3.89 -7.80
C LEU A 39 22.04 3.48 -6.43
N ARG A 40 22.96 4.24 -5.87
CA ARG A 40 23.55 3.97 -4.55
C ARG A 40 23.38 5.18 -3.66
N ASN A 41 22.89 4.96 -2.46
CA ASN A 41 22.65 6.01 -1.48
C ASN A 41 23.66 5.87 -0.32
N ASP A 42 24.23 6.98 0.09
CA ASP A 42 25.03 7.13 1.31
C ASP A 42 24.95 8.60 1.75
N PRO A 43 24.24 8.89 2.83
CA PRO A 43 23.52 8.00 3.76
C PRO A 43 22.23 7.39 3.16
N PRO A 44 21.62 6.37 3.83
CA PRO A 44 20.38 5.76 3.37
C PRO A 44 19.21 6.76 3.37
N LEU A 45 18.33 6.65 2.38
CA LEU A 45 17.16 7.51 2.21
C LEU A 45 15.93 7.01 2.99
N GLY A 46 15.91 5.74 3.34
CA GLY A 46 14.75 5.02 3.87
C GLY A 46 13.76 4.59 2.79
N VAL A 47 12.92 3.62 3.13
CA VAL A 47 12.10 2.83 2.17
C VAL A 47 11.35 3.69 1.16
N THR A 48 10.54 4.66 1.63
CA THR A 48 9.69 5.45 0.74
C THR A 48 10.49 6.27 -0.26
N ARG A 49 11.54 6.94 0.17
CA ARG A 49 12.40 7.78 -0.69
C ARG A 49 13.27 6.94 -1.60
N ASN A 50 13.72 5.78 -1.13
CA ASN A 50 14.49 4.84 -1.95
C ASN A 50 13.65 4.29 -3.10
N PHE A 51 12.39 3.89 -2.85
CA PHE A 51 11.45 3.51 -3.91
C PHE A 51 11.09 4.69 -4.83
N GLU A 52 10.88 5.88 -4.30
CA GLU A 52 10.61 7.09 -5.10
C GLU A 52 11.73 7.33 -6.11
N GLN A 53 12.99 7.34 -5.67
CA GLN A 53 14.16 7.50 -6.52
C GLN A 53 14.25 6.39 -7.60
N ALA A 54 14.04 5.13 -7.23
CA ALA A 54 14.04 4.02 -8.16
C ALA A 54 12.95 4.16 -9.23
N ILE A 55 11.74 4.54 -8.81
CA ILE A 55 10.57 4.73 -9.68
C ILE A 55 10.81 5.90 -10.66
N GLU A 56 11.35 7.01 -10.19
CA GLU A 56 11.67 8.17 -11.05
C GLU A 56 12.70 7.82 -12.13
N ALA A 57 13.68 7.00 -11.80
CA ALA A 57 14.71 6.56 -12.74
C ALA A 57 14.20 5.59 -13.82
N THR A 58 13.01 4.99 -13.66
CA THR A 58 12.43 4.10 -14.68
C THR A 58 11.99 4.87 -15.92
N ARG A 59 11.99 4.21 -17.09
CA ARG A 59 11.58 4.79 -18.38
C ARG A 59 10.45 4.02 -19.04
N CYS A 60 10.23 2.77 -18.64
CA CYS A 60 9.22 1.92 -19.23
C CYS A 60 7.79 2.38 -18.84
N PRO A 61 6.78 2.16 -19.71
CA PRO A 61 5.41 2.63 -19.48
C PRO A 61 4.69 1.91 -18.34
N LEU A 62 5.14 0.72 -17.94
CA LEU A 62 4.66 -0.03 -16.79
C LEU A 62 5.82 -0.28 -15.83
N ILE A 63 5.55 -0.14 -14.54
CA ILE A 63 6.51 -0.32 -13.45
C ILE A 63 5.98 -1.44 -12.55
N ALA A 64 6.81 -2.43 -12.27
CA ALA A 64 6.55 -3.48 -11.28
C ALA A 64 7.45 -3.25 -10.07
N LEU A 65 6.89 -3.12 -8.89
CA LEU A 65 7.66 -3.05 -7.65
C LEU A 65 8.18 -4.44 -7.28
N CYS A 66 9.37 -4.49 -6.71
CA CYS A 66 10.03 -5.73 -6.32
C CYS A 66 10.84 -5.49 -5.04
N ASP A 67 10.51 -6.23 -3.99
CA ASP A 67 11.33 -6.30 -2.79
C ASP A 67 12.43 -7.34 -3.00
N GLN A 68 13.56 -7.18 -2.33
CA GLN A 68 14.77 -7.98 -2.55
C GLN A 68 14.68 -9.41 -1.98
N ASP A 69 13.70 -9.68 -1.13
CA ASP A 69 13.53 -10.92 -0.38
C ASP A 69 12.39 -11.82 -0.90
N ASP A 70 11.61 -11.34 -1.86
CA ASP A 70 10.47 -12.06 -2.43
C ASP A 70 10.83 -12.88 -3.69
N VAL A 71 10.05 -13.91 -3.97
CA VAL A 71 10.23 -14.75 -5.16
C VAL A 71 9.02 -14.63 -6.10
N TRP A 72 9.26 -14.14 -7.31
CA TRP A 72 8.21 -14.03 -8.32
C TRP A 72 7.90 -15.39 -8.96
N HIS A 73 6.62 -15.73 -9.03
CA HIS A 73 6.20 -16.94 -9.74
C HIS A 73 6.44 -16.81 -11.26
N ALA A 74 6.72 -17.95 -11.90
CA ALA A 74 6.84 -18.00 -13.35
C ALA A 74 5.57 -17.44 -14.03
N GLY A 75 5.75 -16.57 -15.00
CA GLY A 75 4.63 -15.92 -15.71
C GLY A 75 4.01 -14.69 -15.03
N ARG A 76 4.42 -14.32 -13.80
CA ARG A 76 3.88 -13.16 -13.08
C ARG A 76 3.80 -11.91 -13.96
N LEU A 77 4.89 -11.49 -14.61
CA LEU A 77 4.89 -10.29 -15.43
C LEU A 77 3.88 -10.37 -16.59
N ALA A 78 3.78 -11.50 -17.25
CA ALA A 78 2.81 -11.67 -18.33
C ALA A 78 1.39 -11.56 -17.83
N ARG A 79 1.10 -12.17 -16.67
CA ARG A 79 -0.21 -12.15 -16.03
C ARG A 79 -0.61 -10.76 -15.56
N MET A 80 0.33 -10.01 -14.95
CA MET A 80 0.09 -8.66 -14.45
C MET A 80 0.01 -7.61 -15.57
N VAL A 81 0.77 -7.76 -16.65
CA VAL A 81 0.82 -6.78 -17.74
C VAL A 81 -0.37 -6.89 -18.70
N SER A 82 -0.91 -8.11 -18.89
CA SER A 82 -2.01 -8.36 -19.84
C SER A 82 -3.23 -7.43 -19.65
N PRO A 83 -3.77 -7.21 -18.43
CA PRO A 83 -4.90 -6.30 -18.23
C PRO A 83 -4.64 -4.85 -18.66
N PHE A 84 -3.40 -4.36 -18.53
CA PHE A 84 -3.06 -3.00 -18.95
C PHE A 84 -3.10 -2.81 -20.47
N ARG A 85 -2.92 -3.87 -21.25
CA ARG A 85 -3.03 -3.81 -22.73
C ARG A 85 -4.48 -3.67 -23.17
N GLN A 86 -5.41 -4.21 -22.39
CA GLN A 86 -6.85 -4.23 -22.72
C GLN A 86 -7.58 -3.00 -22.17
N ARG A 87 -7.08 -2.39 -21.09
CA ARG A 87 -7.74 -1.30 -20.36
C ARG A 87 -6.79 -0.10 -20.23
N ALA A 88 -7.01 0.93 -21.03
CA ALA A 88 -6.20 2.15 -21.02
C ALA A 88 -6.39 2.96 -19.71
N ASP A 89 -7.55 2.87 -19.10
CA ASP A 89 -7.94 3.52 -17.83
C ASP A 89 -7.32 2.88 -16.59
N LEU A 90 -6.81 1.63 -16.69
CA LEU A 90 -6.20 0.92 -15.56
C LEU A 90 -4.86 1.56 -15.20
N LEU A 91 -4.76 2.17 -14.02
CA LEU A 91 -3.55 2.83 -13.54
C LEU A 91 -2.70 1.92 -12.64
N LEU A 92 -3.33 1.07 -11.82
CA LEU A 92 -2.64 0.18 -10.88
C LEU A 92 -3.36 -1.16 -10.78
N LEU A 93 -2.57 -2.24 -10.73
CA LEU A 93 -3.01 -3.60 -10.50
C LEU A 93 -2.15 -4.23 -9.41
N HIS A 94 -2.78 -4.90 -8.45
CA HIS A 94 -2.07 -5.71 -7.46
C HIS A 94 -2.61 -7.13 -7.42
N SER A 95 -1.82 -8.05 -6.87
CA SER A 95 -2.21 -9.46 -6.75
C SER A 95 -2.19 -9.95 -5.31
N ASP A 96 -2.72 -11.15 -5.07
CA ASP A 96 -2.43 -11.87 -3.85
C ASP A 96 -0.98 -12.39 -3.84
N ALA A 97 -0.53 -12.89 -2.70
CA ALA A 97 0.78 -13.51 -2.51
C ALA A 97 0.66 -14.74 -1.61
N ARG A 98 1.48 -15.74 -1.84
CA ARG A 98 1.66 -16.86 -0.91
C ARG A 98 2.63 -16.43 0.19
N LEU A 99 2.27 -16.61 1.46
CA LEU A 99 3.19 -16.33 2.57
C LEU A 99 4.12 -17.51 2.78
N VAL A 100 5.41 -17.23 2.86
CA VAL A 100 6.47 -18.22 3.06
C VAL A 100 7.42 -17.79 4.19
N ASP A 101 8.12 -18.73 4.80
CA ASP A 101 9.17 -18.45 5.79
C ASP A 101 10.52 -18.13 5.13
N ASP A 102 11.56 -17.96 5.94
CA ASP A 102 12.94 -17.69 5.48
C ASP A 102 13.48 -18.77 4.53
N ALA A 103 13.04 -20.02 4.70
CA ALA A 103 13.43 -21.16 3.87
C ALA A 103 12.54 -21.36 2.65
N LEU A 104 11.60 -20.43 2.36
CA LEU A 104 10.58 -20.52 1.32
C LEU A 104 9.54 -21.63 1.55
N ALA A 105 9.42 -22.15 2.77
CA ALA A 105 8.37 -23.11 3.09
C ALA A 105 7.03 -22.38 3.26
N PRO A 106 5.92 -22.89 2.67
CA PRO A 106 4.62 -22.23 2.77
C PRO A 106 4.09 -22.18 4.20
N LEU A 107 3.63 -21.00 4.63
CA LEU A 107 2.99 -20.78 5.94
C LEU A 107 1.50 -21.14 5.96
N GLY A 108 0.97 -21.77 4.90
CA GLY A 108 -0.43 -22.20 4.82
C GLY A 108 -1.44 -21.05 4.70
N SER A 109 -0.98 -19.84 4.34
CA SER A 109 -1.83 -18.64 4.25
C SER A 109 -1.42 -17.78 3.06
N THR A 110 -2.33 -16.89 2.62
CA THR A 110 -2.04 -15.87 1.62
C THR A 110 -2.07 -14.48 2.24
N LEU A 111 -1.53 -13.51 1.51
CA LEU A 111 -1.50 -12.10 1.90
C LEU A 111 -2.93 -11.56 2.13
N PHE A 112 -3.86 -11.83 1.22
CA PHE A 112 -5.25 -11.38 1.37
C PHE A 112 -5.95 -12.02 2.57
N HIS A 113 -5.66 -13.29 2.87
CA HIS A 113 -6.17 -13.92 4.08
C HIS A 113 -5.59 -13.27 5.35
N ALA A 114 -4.29 -12.99 5.39
CA ALA A 114 -3.64 -12.34 6.53
C ALA A 114 -4.11 -10.89 6.73
N LEU A 115 -4.40 -10.16 5.64
CA LEU A 115 -4.98 -8.83 5.66
C LEU A 115 -6.50 -8.82 5.96
N GLU A 116 -7.12 -10.00 6.13
CA GLU A 116 -8.57 -10.14 6.33
C GLU A 116 -9.37 -9.46 5.18
N VAL A 117 -8.91 -9.64 3.93
CA VAL A 117 -9.61 -9.10 2.76
C VAL A 117 -10.93 -9.83 2.56
N LYS A 118 -12.02 -9.08 2.43
CA LYS A 118 -13.35 -9.63 2.24
C LYS A 118 -13.65 -9.81 0.76
N PRO A 119 -14.38 -10.89 0.35
CA PRO A 119 -14.81 -11.05 -1.04
C PRO A 119 -15.57 -9.83 -1.58
N SER A 120 -16.38 -9.18 -0.75
CA SER A 120 -17.11 -7.97 -1.13
C SER A 120 -16.19 -6.78 -1.45
N GLU A 121 -15.01 -6.67 -0.81
CA GLU A 121 -14.03 -5.64 -1.12
C GLU A 121 -13.36 -5.90 -2.48
N LEU A 122 -13.04 -7.16 -2.78
CA LEU A 122 -12.49 -7.54 -4.09
C LEU A 122 -13.48 -7.25 -5.22
N VAL A 123 -14.73 -7.64 -5.04
CA VAL A 123 -15.81 -7.35 -6.02
C VAL A 123 -15.97 -5.83 -6.20
N ALA A 124 -15.95 -5.05 -5.13
CA ALA A 124 -16.07 -3.59 -5.21
C ALA A 124 -14.88 -2.97 -5.97
N ILE A 125 -13.64 -3.41 -5.73
CA ILE A 125 -12.46 -2.95 -6.47
C ILE A 125 -12.61 -3.28 -7.96
N GLN A 126 -12.98 -4.51 -8.30
CA GLN A 126 -13.19 -4.95 -9.69
C GLN A 126 -14.33 -4.19 -10.38
N ALA A 127 -15.34 -3.76 -9.62
CA ALA A 127 -16.43 -2.90 -10.11
C ALA A 127 -16.04 -1.42 -10.26
N GLY A 128 -14.83 -1.02 -9.82
CA GLY A 128 -14.34 0.36 -9.93
C GLY A 128 -14.53 1.22 -8.69
N ALA A 129 -14.98 0.63 -7.57
CA ALA A 129 -15.17 1.33 -6.28
C ALA A 129 -13.94 1.18 -5.35
N ALA A 130 -12.72 1.19 -5.93
CA ALA A 130 -11.50 1.04 -5.16
C ALA A 130 -11.28 2.18 -4.17
N PHE A 131 -11.61 3.42 -4.54
CA PHE A 131 -11.41 4.59 -3.70
C PHE A 131 -12.20 4.50 -2.39
N GLU A 132 -13.44 4.01 -2.42
CA GLU A 132 -14.28 3.80 -1.24
C GLU A 132 -13.69 2.75 -0.29
N ILE A 133 -13.02 1.73 -0.83
CA ILE A 133 -12.29 0.75 0.00
C ILE A 133 -11.09 1.41 0.66
N PHE A 134 -10.30 2.20 -0.10
CA PHE A 134 -9.11 2.89 0.39
C PHE A 134 -9.40 3.99 1.41
N LEU A 135 -10.57 4.63 1.35
CA LEU A 135 -11.03 5.50 2.43
C LEU A 135 -11.06 4.79 3.78
N ARG A 136 -11.29 3.48 3.81
CA ARG A 136 -11.37 2.68 5.05
C ARG A 136 -10.02 2.10 5.44
N ARG A 137 -9.32 1.47 4.48
CA ARG A 137 -8.04 0.79 4.73
C ARG A 137 -7.27 0.52 3.44
N ASN A 138 -5.97 0.43 3.54
CA ASN A 138 -5.13 -0.08 2.46
C ASN A 138 -5.25 -1.61 2.34
N LEU A 139 -5.25 -2.12 1.10
CA LEU A 139 -5.20 -3.54 0.74
C LEU A 139 -4.01 -3.86 -0.18
N VAL A 140 -3.25 -2.86 -0.61
CA VAL A 140 -2.13 -3.01 -1.54
C VAL A 140 -0.84 -3.23 -0.76
N THR A 141 0.00 -4.10 -1.29
CA THR A 141 1.37 -4.32 -0.84
C THR A 141 2.30 -4.12 -2.03
N GLY A 142 3.38 -3.37 -1.83
CA GLY A 142 4.31 -2.98 -2.89
C GLY A 142 4.78 -4.14 -3.74
N ALA A 143 5.29 -5.20 -3.11
CA ALA A 143 5.79 -6.41 -3.76
C ALA A 143 4.81 -7.05 -4.77
N THR A 144 3.49 -6.84 -4.60
CA THR A 144 2.45 -7.40 -5.47
C THR A 144 2.00 -6.45 -6.58
N THR A 145 2.57 -5.24 -6.68
CA THR A 145 2.03 -4.11 -7.43
C THR A 145 2.71 -3.93 -8.80
N VAL A 146 1.88 -3.66 -9.82
CA VAL A 146 2.28 -3.12 -11.12
C VAL A 146 1.43 -1.89 -11.41
N PHE A 147 2.01 -0.82 -11.94
CA PHE A 147 1.28 0.40 -12.26
C PHE A 147 1.79 1.10 -13.52
N ARG A 148 0.97 1.99 -14.10
CA ARG A 148 1.39 2.84 -15.22
C ARG A 148 2.33 3.94 -14.76
N ARG A 149 3.41 4.14 -15.50
CA ARG A 149 4.32 5.27 -15.27
C ARG A 149 3.60 6.63 -15.32
N SER A 150 2.54 6.76 -16.11
CA SER A 150 1.73 7.99 -16.17
C SER A 150 1.12 8.40 -14.81
N LEU A 151 0.94 7.46 -13.87
CA LEU A 151 0.49 7.76 -12.52
C LEU A 151 1.44 8.71 -11.77
N LEU A 152 2.73 8.72 -12.13
CA LEU A 152 3.75 9.53 -11.47
C LEU A 152 3.47 11.03 -11.57
N GLY A 153 2.85 11.48 -12.66
CA GLY A 153 2.46 12.89 -12.81
C GLY A 153 1.48 13.37 -11.73
N ALA A 154 0.66 12.47 -11.18
CA ALA A 154 -0.24 12.76 -10.08
C ALA A 154 0.35 12.40 -8.69
N ALA A 155 1.27 11.43 -8.63
CA ALA A 155 1.74 10.88 -7.37
C ALA A 155 3.00 11.57 -6.82
N LEU A 156 3.91 12.07 -7.66
CA LEU A 156 5.17 12.69 -7.22
C LEU A 156 5.00 14.15 -6.77
N PRO A 157 5.83 14.60 -5.79
CA PRO A 157 6.66 13.80 -4.91
C PRO A 157 5.83 13.05 -3.86
N PHE A 158 6.36 11.95 -3.29
CA PHE A 158 5.67 11.22 -2.23
C PHE A 158 5.73 11.98 -0.91
N PRO A 159 4.59 12.16 -0.20
CA PRO A 159 4.58 12.80 1.09
C PRO A 159 5.20 11.90 2.17
N ALA A 160 5.90 12.52 3.13
CA ALA A 160 6.63 11.80 4.19
C ALA A 160 5.73 10.96 5.11
N GLU A 161 4.45 11.28 5.19
CA GLU A 161 3.46 10.59 6.02
C GLU A 161 3.02 9.25 5.43
N TRP A 162 3.36 8.98 4.16
CA TRP A 162 2.88 7.82 3.44
C TRP A 162 4.00 6.84 3.07
N VAL A 163 3.67 5.57 3.05
CA VAL A 163 4.49 4.54 2.40
C VAL A 163 4.19 4.57 0.90
N HIS A 164 5.21 4.33 0.08
CA HIS A 164 5.17 4.50 -1.37
C HIS A 164 4.03 3.74 -2.06
N ASP A 165 3.80 2.49 -1.67
CA ASP A 165 2.79 1.60 -2.27
C ASP A 165 1.37 2.01 -1.88
N GLU A 166 1.14 2.36 -0.61
CA GLU A 166 -0.15 2.87 -0.15
C GLU A 166 -0.49 4.22 -0.79
N TRP A 167 0.53 5.08 -1.00
CA TRP A 167 0.36 6.35 -1.68
C TRP A 167 -0.02 6.18 -3.15
N LEU A 168 0.73 5.35 -3.89
CA LEU A 168 0.44 5.03 -5.28
C LEU A 168 -0.97 4.46 -5.45
N ALA A 169 -1.40 3.56 -4.55
CA ALA A 169 -2.73 2.99 -4.57
C ALA A 169 -3.82 4.03 -4.28
N ALA A 170 -3.60 4.92 -3.30
CA ALA A 170 -4.53 6.00 -2.99
C ALA A 170 -4.72 6.95 -4.17
N ILE A 171 -3.63 7.37 -4.84
CA ILE A 171 -3.71 8.25 -6.01
C ILE A 171 -4.34 7.52 -7.20
N ALA A 172 -3.93 6.27 -7.49
CA ALA A 172 -4.50 5.50 -8.59
C ALA A 172 -6.01 5.29 -8.44
N SER A 173 -6.48 4.96 -7.23
CA SER A 173 -7.89 4.77 -6.94
C SER A 173 -8.71 6.07 -7.01
N ALA A 174 -8.08 7.21 -6.70
CA ALA A 174 -8.74 8.52 -6.71
C ALA A 174 -8.84 9.15 -8.11
N THR A 175 -7.85 8.89 -9.00
CA THR A 175 -7.71 9.58 -10.29
C THR A 175 -8.03 8.71 -11.50
N GLY A 176 -8.20 7.40 -11.31
CA GLY A 176 -8.49 6.48 -12.40
C GLY A 176 -8.93 5.12 -11.89
N ARG A 177 -8.60 4.07 -12.63
CA ARG A 177 -8.99 2.72 -12.28
C ARG A 177 -7.84 1.95 -11.64
N MET A 178 -8.14 1.34 -10.52
CA MET A 178 -7.33 0.34 -9.87
C MET A 178 -8.07 -1.00 -9.89
N ASP A 179 -7.34 -2.11 -9.96
CA ASP A 179 -7.93 -3.46 -9.96
C ASP A 179 -7.09 -4.46 -9.18
N VAL A 180 -7.61 -5.67 -9.01
CA VAL A 180 -7.00 -6.74 -8.21
C VAL A 180 -7.10 -8.09 -8.90
N LEU A 181 -6.02 -8.90 -8.86
CA LEU A 181 -6.01 -10.30 -9.21
C LEU A 181 -6.05 -11.15 -7.95
N VAL A 182 -7.08 -11.99 -7.83
CA VAL A 182 -7.23 -12.91 -6.70
C VAL A 182 -6.41 -14.18 -6.98
N GLU A 183 -5.12 -13.99 -7.24
CA GLU A 183 -4.19 -15.05 -7.64
C GLU A 183 -2.84 -14.76 -6.98
N PRO A 184 -2.25 -15.69 -6.21
CA PRO A 184 -0.92 -15.49 -5.65
C PRO A 184 0.12 -15.60 -6.77
N LEU A 185 0.83 -14.49 -7.01
CA LEU A 185 1.82 -14.40 -8.09
C LEU A 185 3.25 -14.22 -7.59
N ILE A 186 3.42 -14.17 -6.25
CA ILE A 186 4.73 -14.14 -5.57
C ILE A 186 4.69 -15.01 -4.32
N ASP A 187 5.86 -15.45 -3.90
CA ASP A 187 6.13 -15.92 -2.55
C ASP A 187 6.64 -14.74 -1.73
N TYR A 188 5.78 -14.25 -0.83
CA TYR A 188 6.07 -13.14 0.06
C TYR A 188 6.71 -13.66 1.33
N ARG A 189 8.01 -13.35 1.48
CA ARG A 189 8.82 -13.89 2.58
C ARG A 189 8.53 -13.17 3.90
N GLN A 190 8.35 -13.95 4.96
CA GLN A 190 8.16 -13.46 6.32
C GLN A 190 9.38 -13.80 7.18
N HIS A 191 10.12 -12.80 7.63
CA HIS A 191 11.26 -12.94 8.55
C HIS A 191 11.25 -11.84 9.62
N ALA A 192 12.07 -11.99 10.66
CA ALA A 192 12.07 -11.10 11.82
C ALA A 192 12.46 -9.63 11.49
N SER A 193 13.15 -9.41 10.37
CA SER A 193 13.59 -8.09 9.90
C SER A 193 12.69 -7.45 8.87
N ASN A 194 11.54 -8.05 8.52
CA ASN A 194 10.56 -7.38 7.65
C ASN A 194 10.11 -6.07 8.27
N GLN A 195 10.16 -4.99 7.52
CA GLN A 195 9.66 -3.68 7.98
C GLN A 195 8.15 -3.70 8.26
N ILE A 196 7.40 -4.51 7.50
CA ILE A 196 5.97 -4.75 7.67
C ILE A 196 5.72 -6.25 7.60
N GLY A 197 5.76 -6.93 8.74
CA GLY A 197 5.34 -8.33 8.83
C GLY A 197 3.82 -8.46 8.72
N VAL A 198 3.33 -9.41 7.91
CA VAL A 198 1.90 -9.63 7.70
C VAL A 198 1.50 -10.98 8.30
N ARG A 199 0.75 -10.94 9.41
CA ARG A 199 0.07 -12.13 9.96
C ARG A 199 -1.38 -11.79 10.29
N LYS A 200 -2.25 -12.78 10.19
CA LYS A 200 -3.64 -12.60 10.62
C LYS A 200 -3.68 -12.30 12.12
N PRO A 201 -4.25 -11.16 12.54
CA PRO A 201 -4.30 -10.80 13.94
C PRO A 201 -5.23 -11.76 14.70
N THR A 202 -4.76 -12.30 15.81
CA THR A 202 -5.59 -13.10 16.73
C THR A 202 -6.60 -12.21 17.47
N LEU A 203 -7.57 -12.82 18.14
CA LEU A 203 -8.50 -12.07 19.00
C LEU A 203 -7.75 -11.34 20.12
N ALA A 204 -6.72 -11.97 20.70
CA ALA A 204 -5.86 -11.36 21.70
C ALA A 204 -5.14 -10.12 21.16
N ASP A 205 -4.57 -10.20 19.94
CA ASP A 205 -3.94 -9.05 19.29
C ASP A 205 -4.93 -7.88 19.11
N LYS A 206 -6.18 -8.21 18.72
CA LYS A 206 -7.23 -7.19 18.53
C LYS A 206 -7.60 -6.52 19.86
N ILE A 207 -7.70 -7.29 20.96
CA ILE A 207 -7.96 -6.76 22.30
C ILE A 207 -6.78 -5.90 22.77
N VAL A 208 -5.54 -6.40 22.68
CA VAL A 208 -4.34 -5.63 23.06
C VAL A 208 -4.29 -4.30 22.30
N LYS A 209 -4.55 -4.33 21.00
CA LYS A 209 -4.58 -3.12 20.17
C LYS A 209 -5.71 -2.16 20.54
N ALA A 210 -6.87 -2.68 20.95
CA ALA A 210 -8.02 -1.86 21.37
C ALA A 210 -7.79 -1.15 22.69
N VAL A 211 -7.01 -1.73 23.62
CA VAL A 211 -6.74 -1.13 24.95
C VAL A 211 -5.39 -0.42 25.03
N ALA A 212 -4.60 -0.45 23.96
CA ALA A 212 -3.29 0.21 23.89
C ALA A 212 -3.41 1.72 24.09
N PRO A 213 -2.34 2.41 24.53
CA PRO A 213 -2.32 3.87 24.58
C PRO A 213 -2.62 4.52 23.24
N ARG A 214 -3.29 5.67 23.25
CA ARG A 214 -3.61 6.44 22.03
C ARG A 214 -2.35 6.85 21.28
N GLY A 215 -1.36 7.40 21.99
CA GLY A 215 -0.14 7.93 21.39
C GLY A 215 -0.42 8.84 20.20
N ASP A 216 0.50 8.91 19.25
CA ASP A 216 0.41 9.77 18.07
C ASP A 216 -0.35 9.13 16.88
N LYS A 217 -0.87 7.91 17.04
CA LYS A 217 -1.44 7.16 15.91
C LYS A 217 -2.61 7.86 15.20
N HIS A 218 -3.47 8.56 15.95
CA HIS A 218 -4.59 9.30 15.38
C HIS A 218 -4.14 10.58 14.69
N ARG A 219 -3.12 11.28 15.24
CA ARG A 219 -2.50 12.44 14.58
C ARG A 219 -1.79 12.03 13.30
N LYS A 220 -1.05 10.91 13.29
CA LYS A 220 -0.44 10.36 12.07
C LYS A 220 -1.48 10.02 11.00
N ARG A 221 -2.61 9.40 11.39
CA ARG A 221 -3.72 9.11 10.46
C ARG A 221 -4.37 10.39 9.91
N LEU A 222 -4.53 11.41 10.75
CA LEU A 222 -5.03 12.72 10.33
C LEU A 222 -4.07 13.35 9.31
N GLY A 223 -2.77 13.43 9.62
CA GLY A 223 -1.76 13.98 8.71
C GLY A 223 -1.75 13.27 7.35
N ARG A 224 -1.86 11.93 7.34
CA ARG A 224 -2.01 11.17 6.09
C ARG A 224 -3.27 11.56 5.32
N ALA A 225 -4.40 11.69 6.00
CA ALA A 225 -5.66 12.08 5.35
C ALA A 225 -5.60 13.51 4.81
N GLU A 226 -4.95 14.44 5.52
CA GLU A 226 -4.75 15.82 5.10
C GLU A 226 -3.79 15.92 3.90
N ALA A 227 -2.67 15.17 3.90
CA ALA A 227 -1.74 15.11 2.79
C ALA A 227 -2.42 14.62 1.50
N LEU A 228 -3.26 13.57 1.61
CA LEU A 228 -4.03 13.10 0.46
C LEU A 228 -5.04 14.15 -0.01
N LEU A 229 -5.79 14.78 0.89
CA LEU A 229 -6.72 15.84 0.52
C LEU A 229 -6.03 16.99 -0.22
N GLN A 230 -4.88 17.42 0.28
CA GLN A 230 -4.08 18.47 -0.36
C GLN A 230 -3.70 18.06 -1.79
N ARG A 231 -3.21 16.84 -1.99
CA ARG A 231 -2.84 16.32 -3.32
C ARG A 231 -4.04 16.25 -4.25
N LEU A 232 -5.17 15.70 -3.81
CA LEU A 232 -6.37 15.60 -4.63
C LEU A 232 -6.93 16.98 -5.03
N THR A 233 -6.83 17.96 -4.13
CA THR A 233 -7.20 19.35 -4.42
C THR A 233 -6.31 19.97 -5.50
N LEU A 234 -4.99 19.73 -5.44
CA LEU A 234 -4.04 20.21 -6.45
C LEU A 234 -4.27 19.57 -7.83
N LEU A 235 -4.73 18.32 -7.89
CA LEU A 235 -5.01 17.61 -9.13
C LEU A 235 -6.32 18.11 -9.81
N GLY A 236 -7.17 18.82 -9.10
CA GLY A 236 -8.35 19.49 -9.64
C GLY A 236 -9.26 18.57 -10.45
N GLY A 237 -9.56 18.94 -11.68
CA GLY A 237 -10.47 18.20 -12.57
C GLY A 237 -10.07 16.77 -12.92
N ALA A 238 -8.87 16.31 -12.55
CA ALA A 238 -8.47 14.90 -12.68
C ALA A 238 -9.07 14.01 -11.58
N VAL A 239 -9.68 14.60 -10.56
CA VAL A 239 -10.30 13.89 -9.43
C VAL A 239 -11.81 14.13 -9.46
N PRO A 240 -12.67 13.09 -9.44
CA PRO A 240 -14.11 13.27 -9.32
C PRO A 240 -14.50 14.05 -8.05
N ASP A 241 -15.45 14.98 -8.16
CA ASP A 241 -15.93 15.75 -7.00
C ASP A 241 -16.40 14.86 -5.85
N SER A 242 -17.01 13.72 -6.16
CA SER A 242 -17.44 12.72 -5.17
C SER A 242 -16.28 12.19 -4.34
N HIS A 243 -15.11 11.96 -4.96
CA HIS A 243 -13.91 11.50 -4.26
C HIS A 243 -13.32 12.59 -3.37
N LEU A 244 -13.30 13.83 -3.87
CA LEU A 244 -12.84 14.97 -3.08
C LEU A 244 -13.75 15.20 -1.85
N GLN A 245 -15.07 15.13 -2.01
CA GLN A 245 -16.02 15.23 -0.89
C GLN A 245 -15.88 14.07 0.09
N ALA A 246 -15.66 12.85 -0.40
CA ALA A 246 -15.41 11.69 0.46
C ALA A 246 -14.11 11.85 1.26
N GLN A 247 -13.04 12.37 0.64
CA GLN A 247 -11.77 12.63 1.34
C GLN A 247 -11.90 13.76 2.38
N LEU A 248 -12.68 14.81 2.10
CA LEU A 248 -13.03 15.83 3.11
C LEU A 248 -13.73 15.20 4.31
N GLY A 249 -14.68 14.30 4.06
CA GLY A 249 -15.36 13.53 5.12
C GLY A 249 -14.39 12.67 5.93
N LYS A 250 -13.40 12.03 5.26
CA LYS A 250 -12.34 11.25 5.92
C LYS A 250 -11.47 12.12 6.82
N VAL A 251 -11.04 13.29 6.35
CA VAL A 251 -10.26 14.24 7.17
C VAL A 251 -11.07 14.67 8.40
N ALA A 252 -12.34 15.05 8.22
CA ALA A 252 -13.20 15.45 9.33
C ALA A 252 -13.36 14.30 10.37
N HIS A 253 -13.53 13.06 9.91
CA HIS A 253 -13.60 11.89 10.78
C HIS A 253 -12.28 11.62 11.51
N GLN A 254 -11.13 11.69 10.84
CA GLN A 254 -9.83 11.49 11.48
C GLN A 254 -9.50 12.61 12.48
N ARG A 255 -9.89 13.86 12.19
CA ARG A 255 -9.76 14.98 13.12
C ARG A 255 -10.61 14.77 14.35
N PHE A 256 -11.89 14.40 14.19
CA PHE A 256 -12.76 14.01 15.30
C PHE A 256 -12.09 12.94 16.18
N ARG A 257 -11.52 11.89 15.58
CA ARG A 257 -10.83 10.83 16.32
C ARG A 257 -9.57 11.33 17.02
N ALA A 258 -8.79 12.20 16.40
CA ALA A 258 -7.57 12.77 16.98
C ALA A 258 -7.87 13.66 18.20
N ASP A 259 -9.00 14.37 18.18
CA ASP A 259 -9.40 15.33 19.20
C ASP A 259 -10.26 14.72 20.34
N LEU A 260 -10.51 13.41 20.30
CA LEU A 260 -11.26 12.73 21.38
C LEU A 260 -10.57 12.92 22.74
N PRO A 261 -11.33 13.23 23.83
CA PRO A 261 -10.77 13.45 25.16
C PRO A 261 -9.95 12.26 25.68
N ALA A 262 -8.97 12.50 26.54
CA ALA A 262 -8.21 11.44 27.22
C ALA A 262 -9.13 10.56 28.11
N ASN A 263 -10.12 11.15 28.77
CA ASN A 263 -11.07 10.42 29.60
C ASN A 263 -12.03 9.58 28.74
N ARG A 264 -12.01 8.26 28.94
CA ARG A 264 -12.86 7.30 28.21
C ARG A 264 -14.35 7.58 28.33
N ARG A 265 -14.83 7.92 29.55
CA ARG A 265 -16.26 8.18 29.78
C ARG A 265 -16.75 9.41 29.03
N ALA A 266 -15.88 10.42 28.92
CA ALA A 266 -16.19 11.66 28.18
C ALA A 266 -16.28 11.43 26.66
N ARG A 267 -15.69 10.34 26.13
CA ARG A 267 -15.74 10.01 24.69
C ARG A 267 -17.07 9.38 24.28
N ILE A 268 -17.75 8.68 25.21
CA ILE A 268 -18.89 7.81 24.88
C ILE A 268 -19.96 8.53 24.05
N PRO A 269 -20.48 9.70 24.45
CA PRO A 269 -21.55 10.36 23.68
C PRO A 269 -21.10 10.73 22.26
N SER A 270 -19.88 11.27 22.13
CA SER A 270 -19.34 11.71 20.84
C SER A 270 -19.06 10.53 19.91
N VAL A 271 -18.47 9.44 20.43
CA VAL A 271 -18.20 8.21 19.66
C VAL A 271 -19.49 7.56 19.17
N LEU A 272 -20.51 7.47 20.05
CA LEU A 272 -21.82 6.92 19.67
C LEU A 272 -22.52 7.79 18.61
N ALA A 273 -22.49 9.12 18.76
CA ALA A 273 -23.07 10.02 17.78
C ALA A 273 -22.37 9.90 16.41
N GLU A 274 -21.04 9.78 16.37
CA GLU A 274 -20.28 9.60 15.15
C GLU A 274 -20.52 8.21 14.50
N ALA A 275 -20.70 7.17 15.33
CA ALA A 275 -21.09 5.83 14.89
C ALA A 275 -22.48 5.81 14.27
N LEU A 276 -23.47 6.44 14.91
CA LEU A 276 -24.84 6.55 14.38
C LEU A 276 -24.92 7.29 13.04
N ARG A 277 -23.96 8.19 12.77
CA ARG A 277 -23.82 8.86 11.46
C ARG A 277 -23.19 7.96 10.38
N GLY A 278 -22.83 6.70 10.70
CA GLY A 278 -22.20 5.75 9.79
C GLY A 278 -20.76 6.09 9.39
N ARG A 279 -20.11 7.05 10.08
CA ARG A 279 -18.79 7.53 9.65
C ARG A 279 -17.67 6.55 9.94
N TYR A 280 -17.78 5.73 10.98
CA TYR A 280 -16.82 4.67 11.27
C TYR A 280 -16.81 3.57 10.18
N GLU A 281 -17.99 3.20 9.65
CA GLU A 281 -18.13 2.23 8.56
C GLU A 281 -17.60 2.80 7.24
N ARG A 282 -17.85 4.09 7.01
CA ARG A 282 -17.46 4.75 5.76
C ARG A 282 -15.97 5.07 5.70
N PHE A 283 -15.35 5.47 6.80
CA PHE A 283 -14.00 6.04 6.83
C PHE A 283 -12.99 5.24 7.65
N ASP A 284 -13.40 4.15 8.30
CA ASP A 284 -12.52 3.31 9.10
C ASP A 284 -13.05 1.85 9.14
N ARG A 285 -12.64 1.06 10.12
CA ARG A 285 -12.99 -0.36 10.26
C ARG A 285 -14.30 -0.61 11.03
N GLY A 286 -15.26 0.31 10.98
CA GLY A 286 -16.57 0.18 11.61
C GLY A 286 -16.48 -0.06 13.12
N LEU A 287 -17.23 -1.05 13.61
CA LEU A 287 -17.30 -1.39 15.03
C LEU A 287 -15.94 -1.64 15.70
N GLN A 288 -14.95 -2.15 14.96
CA GLN A 288 -13.60 -2.33 15.48
C GLN A 288 -12.98 -0.99 15.88
N SER A 289 -13.17 0.05 15.08
CA SER A 289 -12.66 1.40 15.37
C SER A 289 -13.47 2.11 16.46
N VAL A 290 -14.78 1.86 16.55
CA VAL A 290 -15.62 2.31 17.67
C VAL A 290 -15.12 1.73 18.99
N ALA A 291 -14.92 0.41 19.04
CA ALA A 291 -14.39 -0.27 20.22
C ALA A 291 -13.00 0.26 20.61
N GLN A 292 -12.14 0.49 19.61
CA GLN A 292 -10.83 1.07 19.85
C GLN A 292 -10.92 2.44 20.51
N ASP A 293 -11.74 3.37 19.98
CA ASP A 293 -11.86 4.73 20.51
C ASP A 293 -12.49 4.78 21.92
N LEU A 294 -13.34 3.82 22.25
CA LEU A 294 -13.92 3.69 23.59
C LEU A 294 -12.95 3.08 24.61
N LEU A 295 -12.10 2.14 24.22
CA LEU A 295 -11.31 1.29 25.12
C LEU A 295 -9.84 1.71 25.26
N GLU A 296 -9.24 2.37 24.26
CA GLU A 296 -7.84 2.77 24.31
C GLU A 296 -7.54 3.75 25.46
N ARG A 297 -6.33 3.63 26.02
CA ARG A 297 -5.88 4.49 27.13
C ARG A 297 -5.53 5.88 26.60
N GLY A 298 -5.90 6.90 27.36
CA GLY A 298 -5.57 8.30 27.08
C GLY A 298 -4.09 8.60 27.24
#